data_76029126524a5dcf14fadc744e294a42
#
_entry.id   76029126524a5dcf14fadc744e294a42
#
_cell.length_a   1.000
_cell.length_b   1.000
_cell.length_c   1.000
_cell.angle_alpha   90.00
_cell.angle_beta   90.00
_cell.angle_gamma   90.00
#
_symmetry.space_group_name_H-M   'P 1'
#
loop_
_entity.id
_entity.type
_entity.pdbx_description
1 polymer ?
#
loop_
_entity_poly.entity_id
_entity_poly.type
_entity_poly.pdbx_seq_one_letter_code
_entity_poly.pdbx_strand_id
1 'polypeptide(L)'
;SSLAMKDGDFLTNNDIFEKDGLAGTVNNFGDINAFKGGAIALIAPQVSNQGNISSSEGSSLLLSGDKVKLTLNGNKLIHYSVEKGTIDSLVENDLAINAGDGVIILSANGLAEVSQSVVKNSGTLQADSILKKGGKIYLSARDGNILNEGIIDTSSVQGSGGEIEITADEISIKPDSQILATGDSGGGQILIGGSWQNSDPDVYQATRTLVEEGVKIDASAISNGDGGEVVIWSDIHDRKSLTQVYGKISAKGGRNFGNGGRIETSGSRLNIKNIFVDSSSPFGTHGEWLIDPYNITITSSGNAKHAVTGSSPNLTWTANADSSEIDVNDIITALSSSNITISTDGVGNGSQDGDIIVSAPLTSSSTNRLTLDAHRHITINSQINLAGPISLEGDDVILNANIISGSNPSNTDLSYIIGKLSGSSGFSQDTAFLSVQASGDSTY
;
A
#
# COMPACT_ATOMS: atom_id res chain seq x y z
N SER A 1 -12.26 -27.26 -13.64
CA SER A 1 -10.81 -27.36 -13.86
C SER A 1 -10.49 -27.96 -15.22
N SER A 2 -9.43 -27.47 -15.87
CA SER A 2 -8.81 -28.18 -17.02
C SER A 2 -7.67 -29.10 -16.60
N LEU A 3 -7.30 -29.12 -15.32
CA LEU A 3 -6.35 -30.06 -14.73
C LEU A 3 -7.07 -31.35 -14.31
N ALA A 4 -6.36 -32.47 -14.32
CA ALA A 4 -6.85 -33.76 -13.92
C ALA A 4 -6.72 -34.00 -12.41
N MET A 5 -7.65 -34.73 -11.84
CA MET A 5 -7.54 -35.29 -10.49
C MET A 5 -7.36 -36.82 -10.62
N LYS A 6 -6.39 -37.41 -9.94
CA LYS A 6 -6.15 -38.84 -9.96
C LYS A 6 -7.22 -39.59 -9.12
N ASP A 7 -7.64 -40.75 -9.55
CA ASP A 7 -8.65 -41.56 -8.82
C ASP A 7 -8.27 -41.79 -7.34
N GLY A 8 -6.99 -42.04 -7.07
CA GLY A 8 -6.50 -42.22 -5.71
C GLY A 8 -6.63 -40.98 -4.84
N ASP A 9 -6.40 -39.79 -5.41
CA ASP A 9 -6.56 -38.53 -4.70
C ASP A 9 -8.04 -38.26 -4.42
N PHE A 10 -8.91 -38.47 -5.43
CA PHE A 10 -10.36 -38.34 -5.26
C PHE A 10 -10.91 -39.27 -4.16
N LEU A 11 -10.51 -40.56 -4.13
CA LEU A 11 -10.97 -41.51 -3.15
C LEU A 11 -10.48 -41.26 -1.72
N THR A 12 -9.39 -40.50 -1.57
CA THR A 12 -8.80 -40.13 -0.28
C THR A 12 -9.13 -38.72 0.17
N ASN A 13 -10.04 -38.02 -0.52
CA ASN A 13 -10.37 -36.58 -0.32
C ASN A 13 -9.13 -35.69 -0.35
N ASN A 14 -8.18 -35.99 -1.22
CA ASN A 14 -6.99 -35.18 -1.46
C ASN A 14 -7.22 -34.40 -2.76
N ASP A 15 -7.75 -33.19 -2.63
CA ASP A 15 -8.21 -32.38 -3.78
C ASP A 15 -7.02 -31.78 -4.53
N ILE A 16 -6.20 -32.63 -5.16
CA ILE A 16 -5.06 -32.25 -6.00
C ILE A 16 -5.46 -32.30 -7.47
N PHE A 17 -5.28 -31.17 -8.13
CA PHE A 17 -5.47 -30.99 -9.57
C PHE A 17 -4.10 -30.82 -10.22
N GLU A 18 -3.74 -31.73 -11.12
CA GLU A 18 -2.42 -31.75 -11.76
C GLU A 18 -2.56 -31.88 -13.29
N LYS A 19 -1.70 -31.19 -14.01
CA LYS A 19 -1.65 -31.27 -15.47
C LYS A 19 -1.23 -32.66 -15.93
N ASP A 20 -2.08 -33.29 -16.73
CA ASP A 20 -1.83 -34.55 -17.38
C ASP A 20 -1.93 -34.33 -18.91
N GLY A 21 -0.78 -34.21 -19.57
CA GLY A 21 -0.72 -33.87 -20.98
C GLY A 21 -0.99 -32.39 -21.28
N LEU A 22 -1.85 -32.13 -22.26
CA LEU A 22 -2.24 -30.76 -22.66
C LEU A 22 -3.40 -30.29 -21.77
N ALA A 23 -3.15 -29.28 -20.94
CA ALA A 23 -4.23 -28.60 -20.22
C ALA A 23 -4.72 -27.41 -21.05
N GLY A 24 -6.05 -27.26 -21.09
CA GLY A 24 -6.71 -26.15 -21.77
C GLY A 24 -6.91 -24.91 -20.86
N THR A 25 -7.53 -23.90 -21.42
CA THR A 25 -8.03 -22.73 -20.68
C THR A 25 -9.36 -23.05 -20.01
N VAL A 26 -9.70 -22.32 -18.95
CA VAL A 26 -11.05 -22.29 -18.36
C VAL A 26 -11.61 -20.88 -18.52
N ASN A 27 -12.71 -20.77 -19.27
CA ASN A 27 -13.41 -19.51 -19.53
C ASN A 27 -14.84 -19.59 -19.00
N ASN A 28 -15.25 -18.60 -18.22
CA ASN A 28 -16.64 -18.42 -17.81
C ASN A 28 -17.27 -17.27 -18.61
N PHE A 29 -18.34 -17.55 -19.33
CA PHE A 29 -19.15 -16.57 -20.08
C PHE A 29 -20.56 -16.44 -19.51
N GLY A 30 -20.91 -17.19 -18.49
CA GLY A 30 -22.24 -17.26 -17.90
C GLY A 30 -22.26 -16.99 -16.41
N ASP A 31 -23.32 -17.41 -15.75
CA ASP A 31 -23.50 -17.22 -14.31
C ASP A 31 -23.14 -18.51 -13.57
N ILE A 32 -22.18 -18.44 -12.65
CA ILE A 32 -21.82 -19.53 -11.74
C ILE A 32 -22.21 -19.14 -10.32
N ASN A 33 -23.09 -19.93 -9.70
CA ASN A 33 -23.59 -19.66 -8.36
C ASN A 33 -23.35 -20.85 -7.44
N ALA A 34 -22.72 -20.59 -6.27
CA ALA A 34 -22.65 -21.54 -5.18
C ALA A 34 -23.73 -21.25 -4.12
N PHE A 35 -24.14 -22.27 -3.37
CA PHE A 35 -24.93 -22.06 -2.17
C PHE A 35 -24.15 -21.26 -1.14
N LYS A 36 -24.86 -20.58 -0.24
CA LYS A 36 -24.30 -19.83 0.87
C LYS A 36 -23.21 -20.62 1.62
N GLY A 37 -22.02 -20.05 1.71
CA GLY A 37 -20.86 -20.67 2.32
C GLY A 37 -20.14 -21.71 1.46
N GLY A 38 -20.58 -21.95 0.22
CA GLY A 38 -19.94 -22.86 -0.72
C GLY A 38 -18.72 -22.25 -1.42
N ALA A 39 -17.94 -23.11 -2.10
CA ALA A 39 -16.75 -22.67 -2.84
C ALA A 39 -16.94 -22.86 -4.35
N ILE A 40 -16.42 -21.92 -5.13
CA ILE A 40 -16.24 -22.01 -6.58
C ILE A 40 -14.75 -21.90 -6.87
N ALA A 41 -14.18 -22.87 -7.61
CA ALA A 41 -12.79 -22.83 -8.03
C ALA A 41 -12.66 -23.07 -9.54
N LEU A 42 -12.15 -22.10 -10.26
CA LEU A 42 -11.75 -22.23 -11.65
C LEU A 42 -10.23 -22.43 -11.68
N ILE A 43 -9.77 -23.58 -12.22
CA ILE A 43 -8.37 -24.00 -12.14
C ILE A 43 -7.90 -24.43 -13.53
N ALA A 44 -6.86 -23.75 -14.05
CA ALA A 44 -6.25 -24.03 -15.36
C ALA A 44 -4.89 -23.31 -15.46
N PRO A 45 -4.06 -23.60 -16.48
CA PRO A 45 -2.94 -22.71 -16.85
C PRO A 45 -3.37 -21.26 -17.17
N GLN A 46 -4.56 -21.11 -17.76
CA GLN A 46 -5.17 -19.81 -18.03
C GLN A 46 -6.62 -19.83 -17.62
N VAL A 47 -7.07 -18.85 -16.82
CA VAL A 47 -8.44 -18.72 -16.33
C VAL A 47 -8.94 -17.33 -16.69
N SER A 48 -10.13 -17.24 -17.31
CA SER A 48 -10.79 -15.98 -17.64
C SER A 48 -12.25 -16.00 -17.19
N ASN A 49 -12.65 -14.97 -16.48
CA ASN A 49 -14.05 -14.74 -16.11
C ASN A 49 -14.59 -13.53 -16.88
N GLN A 50 -15.49 -13.79 -17.82
CA GLN A 50 -16.24 -12.80 -18.60
C GLN A 50 -17.76 -12.89 -18.27
N GLY A 51 -18.09 -13.62 -17.22
CA GLY A 51 -19.45 -13.79 -16.70
C GLY A 51 -19.52 -13.42 -15.21
N ASN A 52 -20.60 -13.82 -14.54
CA ASN A 52 -20.78 -13.55 -13.13
C ASN A 52 -20.45 -14.80 -12.29
N ILE A 53 -19.78 -14.58 -11.19
CA ILE A 53 -19.51 -15.61 -10.18
C ILE A 53 -20.07 -15.14 -8.83
N SER A 54 -20.86 -15.98 -8.16
CA SER A 54 -21.44 -15.65 -6.85
C SER A 54 -21.30 -16.78 -5.86
N SER A 55 -20.65 -16.50 -4.71
CA SER A 55 -20.42 -17.44 -3.60
C SER A 55 -20.67 -16.79 -2.24
N SER A 56 -21.89 -16.29 -2.02
CA SER A 56 -22.24 -15.55 -0.80
C SER A 56 -21.78 -16.25 0.49
N GLU A 57 -21.05 -15.53 1.35
CA GLU A 57 -20.39 -16.01 2.57
C GLU A 57 -19.45 -17.23 2.32
N GLY A 58 -19.05 -17.44 1.07
CA GLY A 58 -18.23 -18.55 0.62
C GLY A 58 -16.90 -18.11 0.02
N SER A 59 -16.40 -18.89 -0.95
CA SER A 59 -15.10 -18.61 -1.57
C SER A 59 -15.18 -18.71 -3.09
N SER A 60 -14.62 -17.71 -3.79
CA SER A 60 -14.46 -17.73 -5.24
C SER A 60 -12.99 -17.66 -5.59
N LEU A 61 -12.47 -18.68 -6.29
CA LEU A 61 -11.07 -18.82 -6.63
C LEU A 61 -10.87 -18.94 -8.14
N LEU A 62 -10.00 -18.12 -8.68
CA LEU A 62 -9.46 -18.24 -10.02
C LEU A 62 -7.96 -18.51 -9.88
N LEU A 63 -7.53 -19.73 -10.19
CA LEU A 63 -6.18 -20.21 -9.90
C LEU A 63 -5.49 -20.69 -11.17
N SER A 64 -4.33 -20.10 -11.47
CA SER A 64 -3.49 -20.52 -12.59
C SER A 64 -2.25 -21.27 -12.09
N GLY A 65 -2.01 -22.46 -12.68
CA GLY A 65 -0.85 -23.31 -12.39
C GLY A 65 -0.97 -24.67 -13.06
N ASP A 66 0.10 -25.46 -13.03
CA ASP A 66 0.14 -26.85 -13.50
C ASP A 66 -0.21 -27.86 -12.40
N LYS A 67 -0.13 -27.46 -11.13
CA LYS A 67 -0.54 -28.27 -9.98
C LYS A 67 -1.11 -27.39 -8.86
N VAL A 68 -2.35 -27.65 -8.51
CA VAL A 68 -3.10 -26.92 -7.49
C VAL A 68 -3.68 -27.91 -6.49
N LYS A 69 -3.53 -27.60 -5.20
CA LYS A 69 -4.15 -28.34 -4.12
C LYS A 69 -5.18 -27.47 -3.42
N LEU A 70 -6.38 -28.01 -3.22
CA LEU A 70 -7.40 -27.43 -2.37
C LEU A 70 -7.53 -28.25 -1.10
N THR A 71 -7.87 -27.62 0.00
CA THR A 71 -8.23 -28.29 1.25
C THR A 71 -9.63 -27.83 1.63
N LEU A 72 -10.59 -28.73 1.56
CA LEU A 72 -11.99 -28.48 1.84
C LEU A 72 -12.41 -29.12 3.16
N ASN A 73 -13.35 -28.48 3.86
CA ASN A 73 -14.09 -29.09 4.97
C ASN A 73 -15.59 -29.01 4.64
N GLY A 74 -16.12 -30.13 4.14
CA GLY A 74 -17.43 -30.15 3.48
C GLY A 74 -17.38 -29.25 2.23
N ASN A 75 -18.24 -28.24 2.18
CA ASN A 75 -18.31 -27.30 1.04
C ASN A 75 -17.46 -26.01 1.26
N LYS A 76 -16.74 -25.91 2.39
CA LYS A 76 -15.95 -24.70 2.72
C LYS A 76 -14.49 -24.91 2.36
N LEU A 77 -13.92 -23.93 1.68
CA LEU A 77 -12.48 -23.86 1.47
C LEU A 77 -11.77 -23.53 2.79
N ILE A 78 -10.77 -24.31 3.15
CA ILE A 78 -9.90 -24.08 4.30
C ILE A 78 -8.56 -23.50 3.85
N HIS A 79 -7.99 -24.07 2.77
CA HIS A 79 -6.69 -23.65 2.26
C HIS A 79 -6.57 -24.00 0.78
N TYR A 80 -5.73 -23.24 0.07
CA TYR A 80 -5.31 -23.59 -1.29
C TYR A 80 -3.79 -23.40 -1.41
N SER A 81 -3.18 -24.13 -2.33
CA SER A 81 -1.79 -23.89 -2.73
C SER A 81 -1.60 -24.16 -4.23
N VAL A 82 -0.85 -23.32 -4.91
CA VAL A 82 -0.36 -23.60 -6.24
C VAL A 82 1.03 -24.21 -6.10
N GLU A 83 1.10 -25.54 -6.18
CA GLU A 83 2.34 -26.32 -5.92
C GLU A 83 3.30 -26.30 -7.10
N LYS A 84 2.78 -26.04 -8.32
CA LYS A 84 3.58 -25.94 -9.53
C LYS A 84 3.00 -24.87 -10.44
N GLY A 85 3.85 -23.89 -10.78
CA GLY A 85 3.52 -22.87 -11.77
C GLY A 85 3.42 -23.43 -13.19
N THR A 86 2.91 -22.65 -14.11
CA THR A 86 2.73 -22.98 -15.52
C THR A 86 3.37 -21.96 -16.42
N ILE A 87 3.67 -22.35 -17.67
CA ILE A 87 4.07 -21.40 -18.71
C ILE A 87 2.82 -20.61 -19.12
N ASP A 88 2.98 -19.29 -19.36
CA ASP A 88 1.88 -18.37 -19.71
C ASP A 88 0.74 -18.35 -18.68
N SER A 89 1.11 -18.26 -17.41
CA SER A 89 0.16 -18.18 -16.29
C SER A 89 -0.69 -16.91 -16.39
N LEU A 90 -2.02 -17.08 -16.47
CA LEU A 90 -2.94 -15.95 -16.63
C LEU A 90 -4.22 -16.17 -15.80
N VAL A 91 -4.61 -15.14 -15.05
CA VAL A 91 -5.93 -15.01 -14.43
C VAL A 91 -6.53 -13.67 -14.81
N GLU A 92 -7.70 -13.67 -15.44
CA GLU A 92 -8.41 -12.46 -15.84
C GLU A 92 -9.83 -12.44 -15.25
N ASN A 93 -10.26 -11.28 -14.78
CA ASN A 93 -11.64 -11.00 -14.44
C ASN A 93 -12.10 -9.73 -15.15
N ASP A 94 -13.05 -9.89 -16.07
CA ASP A 94 -13.59 -8.80 -16.89
C ASP A 94 -15.02 -8.40 -16.47
N LEU A 95 -15.70 -9.18 -15.59
CA LEU A 95 -17.04 -8.85 -15.14
C LEU A 95 -17.14 -8.89 -13.61
N ALA A 96 -18.00 -9.67 -13.01
CA ALA A 96 -18.25 -9.60 -11.58
C ALA A 96 -17.97 -10.91 -10.86
N ILE A 97 -17.27 -10.79 -9.72
CA ILE A 97 -17.16 -11.86 -8.72
C ILE A 97 -17.67 -11.30 -7.40
N ASN A 98 -18.70 -11.93 -6.83
CA ASN A 98 -19.28 -11.53 -5.56
C ASN A 98 -19.23 -12.69 -4.56
N ALA A 99 -18.57 -12.48 -3.42
CA ALA A 99 -18.48 -13.43 -2.33
C ALA A 99 -19.24 -12.97 -1.06
N GLY A 100 -19.82 -11.77 -1.05
CA GLY A 100 -20.39 -11.19 0.16
C GLY A 100 -19.36 -11.15 1.30
N ASP A 101 -19.74 -11.61 2.51
CA ASP A 101 -18.83 -11.71 3.66
C ASP A 101 -17.69 -12.75 3.49
N GLY A 102 -17.48 -13.28 2.28
CA GLY A 102 -16.59 -14.39 2.00
C GLY A 102 -15.20 -13.97 1.50
N VAL A 103 -14.60 -14.83 0.65
CA VAL A 103 -13.24 -14.66 0.18
C VAL A 103 -13.19 -14.76 -1.35
N ILE A 104 -12.47 -13.83 -1.98
CA ILE A 104 -12.12 -13.88 -3.40
C ILE A 104 -10.60 -14.02 -3.53
N ILE A 105 -10.15 -14.95 -4.38
CA ILE A 105 -8.75 -15.21 -4.64
C ILE A 105 -8.51 -15.28 -6.15
N LEU A 106 -7.67 -14.41 -6.66
CA LEU A 106 -7.12 -14.46 -8.00
C LEU A 106 -5.62 -14.71 -7.86
N SER A 107 -5.15 -15.89 -8.28
CA SER A 107 -3.74 -16.26 -8.14
C SER A 107 -3.19 -16.84 -9.42
N ALA A 108 -2.18 -16.18 -9.97
CA ALA A 108 -1.38 -16.66 -11.09
C ALA A 108 0.02 -17.03 -10.60
N ASN A 109 0.51 -18.22 -10.98
CA ASN A 109 1.84 -18.67 -10.64
C ASN A 109 2.56 -19.20 -11.88
N GLY A 110 3.58 -18.49 -12.31
CA GLY A 110 4.43 -18.84 -13.46
C GLY A 110 5.59 -19.75 -13.06
N LEU A 111 6.31 -20.20 -14.05
CA LEU A 111 7.62 -20.85 -13.88
C LEU A 111 8.67 -19.73 -13.85
N ALA A 112 9.26 -19.48 -12.73
CA ALA A 112 10.08 -18.30 -12.37
C ALA A 112 11.19 -17.87 -13.35
N GLU A 113 11.64 -18.72 -14.26
CA GLU A 113 12.73 -18.38 -15.19
C GLU A 113 12.27 -18.23 -16.66
N VAL A 114 11.01 -18.53 -16.96
CA VAL A 114 10.58 -18.69 -18.38
C VAL A 114 9.34 -17.88 -18.74
N SER A 115 8.50 -17.52 -17.79
CA SER A 115 7.24 -16.83 -18.06
C SER A 115 6.79 -15.94 -16.91
N GLN A 116 6.17 -14.81 -17.25
CA GLN A 116 5.56 -13.92 -16.27
C GLN A 116 4.16 -14.39 -15.94
N SER A 117 3.86 -14.46 -14.65
CA SER A 117 2.48 -14.60 -14.15
C SER A 117 1.73 -13.30 -14.38
N VAL A 118 0.46 -13.38 -14.76
CA VAL A 118 -0.36 -12.17 -14.93
C VAL A 118 -1.71 -12.36 -14.25
N VAL A 119 -2.06 -11.42 -13.38
CA VAL A 119 -3.42 -11.24 -12.87
C VAL A 119 -3.96 -9.93 -13.40
N LYS A 120 -5.11 -9.96 -14.07
CA LYS A 120 -5.81 -8.77 -14.55
C LYS A 120 -7.22 -8.70 -13.96
N ASN A 121 -7.60 -7.54 -13.49
CA ASN A 121 -8.96 -7.23 -13.09
C ASN A 121 -9.42 -5.94 -13.77
N SER A 122 -10.33 -6.06 -14.72
CA SER A 122 -11.04 -4.93 -15.33
C SER A 122 -12.50 -4.84 -14.85
N GLY A 123 -12.98 -5.88 -14.16
CA GLY A 123 -14.31 -5.99 -13.63
C GLY A 123 -14.42 -5.59 -12.16
N THR A 124 -15.40 -6.18 -11.47
CA THR A 124 -15.68 -5.91 -10.06
C THR A 124 -15.41 -7.16 -9.23
N LEU A 125 -14.58 -7.03 -8.20
CA LEU A 125 -14.39 -8.01 -7.14
C LEU A 125 -15.06 -7.46 -5.88
N GLN A 126 -16.07 -8.15 -5.36
CA GLN A 126 -16.90 -7.69 -4.27
C GLN A 126 -17.01 -8.74 -3.17
N ALA A 127 -16.43 -8.45 -2.01
CA ALA A 127 -16.55 -9.24 -0.79
C ALA A 127 -17.05 -8.33 0.35
N ASP A 128 -18.10 -7.56 0.06
CA ASP A 128 -18.74 -6.59 0.94
C ASP A 128 -19.62 -7.26 2.00
N SER A 129 -19.91 -6.57 3.10
CA SER A 129 -20.75 -7.07 4.19
C SER A 129 -21.86 -6.11 4.54
N ILE A 130 -23.01 -6.65 4.97
CA ILE A 130 -24.11 -5.83 5.49
C ILE A 130 -24.00 -5.67 7.02
N LEU A 131 -23.69 -6.74 7.77
CA LEU A 131 -23.83 -6.78 9.23
C LEU A 131 -22.52 -7.00 9.99
N LYS A 132 -21.44 -7.39 9.32
CA LYS A 132 -20.18 -7.81 9.95
C LYS A 132 -18.99 -7.06 9.35
N LYS A 133 -17.78 -7.47 9.72
CA LYS A 133 -16.56 -7.10 9.02
C LYS A 133 -16.71 -7.52 7.55
N GLY A 134 -16.26 -6.68 6.60
CA GLY A 134 -16.14 -7.05 5.20
C GLY A 134 -15.31 -8.32 4.99
N GLY A 135 -15.47 -8.95 3.84
CA GLY A 135 -14.73 -10.16 3.49
C GLY A 135 -13.27 -9.91 3.14
N LYS A 136 -12.69 -10.81 2.37
CA LYS A 136 -11.28 -10.74 1.99
C LYS A 136 -11.11 -10.91 0.48
N ILE A 137 -10.21 -10.12 -0.10
CA ILE A 137 -9.83 -10.21 -1.52
C ILE A 137 -8.32 -10.29 -1.63
N TYR A 138 -7.82 -11.35 -2.25
CA TYR A 138 -6.40 -11.58 -2.49
C TYR A 138 -6.11 -11.68 -3.98
N LEU A 139 -5.23 -10.83 -4.49
CA LEU A 139 -4.65 -10.90 -5.81
C LEU A 139 -3.17 -11.23 -5.67
N SER A 140 -2.71 -12.32 -6.27
CA SER A 140 -1.33 -12.77 -6.16
C SER A 140 -0.77 -13.19 -7.52
N ALA A 141 0.37 -12.60 -7.91
CA ALA A 141 1.13 -12.96 -9.11
C ALA A 141 2.62 -13.00 -8.77
N ARG A 142 3.04 -14.01 -8.02
CA ARG A 142 4.45 -14.20 -7.67
C ARG A 142 5.30 -14.32 -8.94
N ASP A 143 6.46 -13.67 -8.94
CA ASP A 143 7.35 -13.57 -10.11
C ASP A 143 6.63 -13.01 -11.36
N GLY A 144 5.69 -12.07 -11.17
CA GLY A 144 4.87 -11.57 -12.26
C GLY A 144 4.17 -10.25 -11.98
N ASN A 145 3.08 -10.00 -12.72
CA ASN A 145 2.44 -8.69 -12.79
C ASN A 145 0.98 -8.74 -12.38
N ILE A 146 0.54 -7.72 -11.65
CA ILE A 146 -0.89 -7.44 -11.44
C ILE A 146 -1.25 -6.13 -12.14
N LEU A 147 -2.33 -6.19 -12.91
CA LEU A 147 -2.97 -5.03 -13.54
C LEU A 147 -4.41 -4.92 -13.01
N ASN A 148 -4.71 -3.85 -12.30
CA ASN A 148 -6.08 -3.55 -11.89
C ASN A 148 -6.59 -2.30 -12.60
N GLU A 149 -7.70 -2.43 -13.32
CA GLU A 149 -8.44 -1.37 -14.01
C GLU A 149 -9.87 -1.27 -13.47
N GLY A 150 -10.25 -2.16 -12.54
CA GLY A 150 -11.60 -2.32 -12.04
C GLY A 150 -11.78 -1.93 -10.58
N ILE A 151 -12.84 -2.46 -9.98
CA ILE A 151 -13.23 -2.21 -8.60
C ILE A 151 -12.88 -3.43 -7.74
N ILE A 152 -12.26 -3.17 -6.57
CA ILE A 152 -12.02 -4.14 -5.51
C ILE A 152 -12.67 -3.60 -4.24
N ASP A 153 -13.68 -4.29 -3.71
CA ASP A 153 -14.50 -3.78 -2.61
C ASP A 153 -14.74 -4.82 -1.51
N THR A 154 -14.26 -4.53 -0.31
CA THR A 154 -14.49 -5.28 0.92
C THR A 154 -15.19 -4.41 1.98
N SER A 155 -15.96 -3.42 1.57
CA SER A 155 -16.62 -2.49 2.48
C SER A 155 -17.70 -3.18 3.33
N SER A 156 -18.11 -2.54 4.43
CA SER A 156 -19.21 -3.02 5.27
C SER A 156 -20.20 -1.90 5.59
N VAL A 157 -21.48 -2.20 5.43
CA VAL A 157 -22.57 -1.22 5.66
C VAL A 157 -22.80 -0.95 7.13
N GLN A 158 -22.60 -1.93 8.02
CA GLN A 158 -22.80 -1.79 9.47
C GLN A 158 -21.59 -2.22 10.30
N GLY A 159 -20.68 -2.98 9.72
CA GLY A 159 -19.47 -3.48 10.37
C GLY A 159 -18.23 -2.64 10.04
N SER A 160 -17.07 -3.19 10.32
CA SER A 160 -15.78 -2.66 9.84
C SER A 160 -15.48 -3.14 8.42
N GLY A 161 -14.70 -2.38 7.69
CA GLY A 161 -14.14 -2.79 6.39
C GLY A 161 -13.38 -4.11 6.47
N GLY A 162 -13.23 -4.77 5.32
CA GLY A 162 -12.55 -6.05 5.19
C GLY A 162 -11.05 -5.90 4.91
N GLU A 163 -10.52 -6.88 4.21
CA GLU A 163 -9.08 -6.98 3.92
C GLU A 163 -8.86 -7.14 2.41
N ILE A 164 -7.96 -6.35 1.86
CA ILE A 164 -7.50 -6.43 0.47
C ILE A 164 -5.99 -6.57 0.49
N GLU A 165 -5.48 -7.61 -0.19
CA GLU A 165 -4.06 -7.83 -0.38
C GLU A 165 -3.75 -8.03 -1.87
N ILE A 166 -2.82 -7.24 -2.39
CA ILE A 166 -2.37 -7.26 -3.79
C ILE A 166 -0.87 -7.43 -3.79
N THR A 167 -0.38 -8.60 -4.21
CA THR A 167 1.03 -8.98 -4.12
C THR A 167 1.56 -9.55 -5.43
N ALA A 168 2.61 -8.92 -5.98
CA ALA A 168 3.30 -9.32 -7.20
C ALA A 168 4.67 -8.67 -7.26
N ASP A 169 5.52 -9.03 -8.21
CA ASP A 169 6.75 -8.29 -8.48
C ASP A 169 6.45 -6.90 -9.01
N GLU A 170 5.51 -6.78 -9.95
CA GLU A 170 5.08 -5.52 -10.51
C GLU A 170 3.57 -5.34 -10.35
N ILE A 171 3.15 -4.24 -9.75
CA ILE A 171 1.74 -3.91 -9.52
C ILE A 171 1.43 -2.59 -10.22
N SER A 172 0.36 -2.58 -11.00
CA SER A 172 -0.14 -1.39 -11.70
C SER A 172 -1.63 -1.22 -11.44
N ILE A 173 -1.98 -0.14 -10.76
CA ILE A 173 -3.37 0.28 -10.50
C ILE A 173 -3.66 1.45 -11.43
N LYS A 174 -4.56 1.25 -12.38
CA LYS A 174 -4.86 2.16 -13.49
C LYS A 174 -5.87 3.24 -13.11
N PRO A 175 -5.96 4.32 -13.90
CA PRO A 175 -6.93 5.39 -13.68
C PRO A 175 -8.36 4.85 -13.53
N ASP A 176 -9.17 5.56 -12.73
CA ASP A 176 -10.55 5.22 -12.41
C ASP A 176 -10.78 3.94 -11.59
N SER A 177 -9.71 3.20 -11.26
CA SER A 177 -9.81 2.06 -10.32
C SER A 177 -10.23 2.52 -8.92
N GLN A 178 -11.00 1.66 -8.24
CA GLN A 178 -11.39 1.87 -6.85
C GLN A 178 -11.01 0.65 -6.01
N ILE A 179 -10.31 0.88 -4.90
CA ILE A 179 -9.94 -0.14 -3.92
C ILE A 179 -10.51 0.31 -2.58
N LEU A 180 -11.53 -0.39 -2.12
CA LEU A 180 -12.40 0.06 -1.04
C LEU A 180 -12.46 -0.97 0.09
N ALA A 181 -12.13 -0.53 1.30
CA ALA A 181 -12.28 -1.31 2.53
C ALA A 181 -12.91 -0.42 3.62
N THR A 182 -13.96 0.33 3.26
CA THR A 182 -14.65 1.23 4.19
C THR A 182 -15.59 0.46 5.11
N GLY A 183 -15.87 1.01 6.30
CA GLY A 183 -16.84 0.38 7.19
C GLY A 183 -17.55 1.37 8.10
N ASP A 184 -18.81 1.08 8.46
CA ASP A 184 -19.60 1.97 9.29
C ASP A 184 -19.03 2.09 10.73
N SER A 185 -18.43 1.01 11.24
CA SER A 185 -17.89 0.93 12.59
C SER A 185 -16.36 0.84 12.67
N GLY A 186 -15.66 1.06 11.57
CA GLY A 186 -14.20 1.09 11.45
C GLY A 186 -13.74 0.85 10.03
N GLY A 187 -12.60 1.40 9.65
CA GLY A 187 -11.95 1.09 8.38
C GLY A 187 -11.39 -0.34 8.32
N GLY A 188 -11.05 -0.80 7.12
CA GLY A 188 -10.42 -2.09 6.87
C GLY A 188 -8.91 -1.98 6.62
N GLN A 189 -8.36 -2.99 5.96
CA GLN A 189 -6.95 -3.07 5.63
C GLN A 189 -6.77 -3.21 4.11
N ILE A 190 -5.87 -2.42 3.54
CA ILE A 190 -5.50 -2.49 2.13
C ILE A 190 -3.97 -2.56 2.05
N LEU A 191 -3.45 -3.69 1.58
CA LEU A 191 -2.03 -3.93 1.38
C LEU A 191 -1.74 -4.07 -0.11
N ILE A 192 -0.87 -3.22 -0.64
CA ILE A 192 -0.46 -3.23 -2.05
C ILE A 192 1.06 -3.29 -2.11
N GLY A 193 1.59 -4.45 -2.47
CA GLY A 193 3.02 -4.71 -2.65
C GLY A 193 3.82 -4.94 -1.38
N GLY A 194 3.20 -5.02 -0.21
CA GLY A 194 3.88 -5.30 1.06
C GLY A 194 3.01 -5.03 2.27
N SER A 195 3.55 -5.22 3.46
CA SER A 195 2.91 -4.97 4.75
C SER A 195 3.48 -3.72 5.43
N TRP A 196 2.78 -3.22 6.46
CA TRP A 196 3.23 -2.05 7.23
C TRP A 196 4.67 -2.24 7.75
N GLN A 197 5.58 -1.38 7.31
CA GLN A 197 7.01 -1.44 7.66
C GLN A 197 7.61 -2.85 7.52
N ASN A 198 7.14 -3.61 6.53
CA ASN A 198 7.53 -5.02 6.31
C ASN A 198 7.41 -5.91 7.56
N SER A 199 6.43 -5.65 8.41
CA SER A 199 6.26 -6.35 9.69
C SER A 199 5.71 -7.77 9.55
N ASP A 200 5.09 -8.11 8.41
CA ASP A 200 4.58 -9.44 8.10
C ASP A 200 5.43 -10.09 6.98
N PRO A 201 6.30 -11.05 7.32
CA PRO A 201 7.17 -11.69 6.34
C PRO A 201 6.41 -12.62 5.36
N ASP A 202 5.16 -12.96 5.64
CA ASP A 202 4.34 -13.79 4.76
C ASP A 202 3.74 -13.00 3.60
N VAL A 203 3.68 -11.66 3.72
CA VAL A 203 3.24 -10.76 2.64
C VAL A 203 4.40 -10.53 1.66
N TYR A 204 4.19 -10.94 0.40
CA TYR A 204 5.21 -10.83 -0.64
C TYR A 204 5.48 -9.36 -1.00
N GLN A 205 6.76 -8.98 -1.06
CA GLN A 205 7.18 -7.62 -1.37
C GLN A 205 7.33 -7.40 -2.88
N ALA A 206 6.70 -6.35 -3.39
CA ALA A 206 6.84 -5.95 -4.78
C ALA A 206 8.21 -5.31 -5.04
N THR A 207 8.69 -5.42 -6.26
CA THR A 207 9.83 -4.64 -6.76
C THR A 207 9.35 -3.33 -7.38
N ARG A 208 8.09 -3.29 -7.86
CA ARG A 208 7.48 -2.08 -8.43
C ARG A 208 6.01 -1.97 -8.11
N THR A 209 5.62 -0.80 -7.63
CA THR A 209 4.21 -0.49 -7.37
C THR A 209 3.87 0.86 -7.97
N LEU A 210 2.88 0.89 -8.86
CA LEU A 210 2.36 2.09 -9.50
C LEU A 210 0.87 2.26 -9.19
N VAL A 211 0.54 3.39 -8.59
CA VAL A 211 -0.84 3.87 -8.44
C VAL A 211 -1.00 5.13 -9.27
N GLU A 212 -1.74 5.04 -10.38
CA GLU A 212 -1.89 6.14 -11.33
C GLU A 212 -2.85 7.24 -10.84
N GLU A 213 -2.81 8.39 -11.50
CA GLU A 213 -3.74 9.50 -11.22
C GLU A 213 -5.20 9.07 -11.48
N GLY A 214 -6.14 9.54 -10.65
CA GLY A 214 -7.55 9.14 -10.75
C GLY A 214 -7.93 7.90 -9.93
N VAL A 215 -6.97 7.12 -9.44
CA VAL A 215 -7.23 5.99 -8.55
C VAL A 215 -7.75 6.47 -7.20
N LYS A 216 -8.75 5.74 -6.66
CA LYS A 216 -9.26 5.92 -5.32
C LYS A 216 -8.96 4.70 -4.45
N ILE A 217 -8.26 4.92 -3.33
CA ILE A 217 -8.00 3.92 -2.28
C ILE A 217 -8.61 4.43 -0.98
N ASP A 218 -9.50 3.65 -0.36
CA ASP A 218 -10.27 4.15 0.78
C ASP A 218 -10.50 3.05 1.84
N ALA A 219 -9.86 3.21 2.98
CA ALA A 219 -10.02 2.37 4.17
C ALA A 219 -10.64 3.17 5.35
N SER A 220 -11.52 4.11 5.06
CA SER A 220 -12.09 5.01 6.08
C SER A 220 -13.19 4.33 6.90
N ALA A 221 -13.32 4.74 8.16
CA ALA A 221 -14.54 4.57 8.93
C ALA A 221 -15.58 5.59 8.48
N ILE A 222 -16.87 5.18 8.43
CA ILE A 222 -17.96 6.05 7.95
C ILE A 222 -18.62 6.77 9.11
N SER A 223 -19.20 6.03 10.04
CA SER A 223 -19.96 6.61 11.17
C SER A 223 -19.17 6.59 12.46
N ASN A 224 -18.57 5.47 12.79
CA ASN A 224 -17.93 5.26 14.08
C ASN A 224 -16.63 4.45 13.89
N GLY A 225 -15.74 4.51 14.90
CA GLY A 225 -14.51 3.75 14.93
C GLY A 225 -13.35 4.42 14.21
N ASP A 226 -12.20 3.82 14.33
CA ASP A 226 -10.96 4.33 13.77
C ASP A 226 -10.89 4.09 12.27
N GLY A 227 -10.17 4.96 11.55
CA GLY A 227 -9.76 4.70 10.17
C GLY A 227 -8.91 3.43 10.08
N GLY A 228 -8.87 2.84 8.88
CA GLY A 228 -8.15 1.60 8.65
C GLY A 228 -6.67 1.81 8.33
N GLU A 229 -6.11 0.82 7.65
CA GLU A 229 -4.72 0.79 7.23
C GLU A 229 -4.62 0.72 5.70
N VAL A 230 -3.75 1.54 5.12
CA VAL A 230 -3.39 1.47 3.70
C VAL A 230 -1.88 1.44 3.58
N VAL A 231 -1.35 0.42 2.90
CA VAL A 231 0.08 0.28 2.59
C VAL A 231 0.25 0.22 1.08
N ILE A 232 1.15 1.06 0.53
CA ILE A 232 1.59 1.04 -0.86
C ILE A 232 3.11 0.93 -0.84
N TRP A 233 3.61 -0.24 -1.23
CA TRP A 233 4.96 -0.68 -0.92
C TRP A 233 5.69 -1.24 -2.13
N SER A 234 7.00 -1.04 -2.17
CA SER A 234 7.95 -1.91 -2.85
C SER A 234 9.17 -2.11 -1.94
N ASP A 235 9.89 -3.22 -2.13
CA ASP A 235 11.00 -3.63 -1.25
C ASP A 235 12.02 -2.51 -1.04
N ILE A 236 12.05 -1.94 0.16
CA ILE A 236 12.98 -0.85 0.51
C ILE A 236 14.44 -1.31 0.50
N HIS A 237 14.71 -2.60 0.63
CA HIS A 237 16.07 -3.16 0.60
C HIS A 237 16.54 -3.52 -0.81
N ASP A 238 15.66 -3.58 -1.81
CA ASP A 238 16.05 -3.68 -3.21
C ASP A 238 16.24 -2.30 -3.83
N ARG A 239 17.49 -1.93 -4.10
CA ARG A 239 17.87 -0.63 -4.72
C ARG A 239 17.21 -0.35 -6.07
N LYS A 240 16.66 -1.37 -6.73
CA LYS A 240 15.94 -1.23 -7.99
C LYS A 240 14.45 -1.00 -7.79
N SER A 241 13.96 -1.22 -6.58
CA SER A 241 12.54 -1.08 -6.31
C SER A 241 12.07 0.37 -6.49
N LEU A 242 10.81 0.51 -6.89
CA LEU A 242 10.21 1.81 -7.18
C LEU A 242 8.72 1.80 -6.81
N THR A 243 8.34 2.69 -5.93
CA THR A 243 6.93 2.99 -5.64
C THR A 243 6.56 4.36 -6.20
N GLN A 244 5.46 4.43 -6.94
CA GLN A 244 4.93 5.65 -7.53
C GLN A 244 3.46 5.79 -7.19
N VAL A 245 3.08 6.92 -6.60
CA VAL A 245 1.71 7.12 -6.13
C VAL A 245 1.21 8.50 -6.51
N TYR A 246 0.13 8.54 -7.29
CA TYR A 246 -0.51 9.76 -7.79
C TYR A 246 -2.01 9.82 -7.50
N GLY A 247 -2.56 8.84 -6.80
CA GLY A 247 -3.98 8.68 -6.51
C GLY A 247 -4.48 9.42 -5.26
N LYS A 248 -5.72 9.13 -4.90
CA LYS A 248 -6.35 9.60 -3.65
C LYS A 248 -6.39 8.47 -2.65
N ILE A 249 -5.84 8.69 -1.46
CA ILE A 249 -5.76 7.69 -0.40
C ILE A 249 -6.45 8.25 0.84
N SER A 250 -7.35 7.46 1.42
CA SER A 250 -8.09 7.86 2.63
C SER A 250 -8.11 6.74 3.66
N ALA A 251 -7.91 7.12 4.94
CA ALA A 251 -8.06 6.26 6.10
C ALA A 251 -8.66 7.09 7.26
N LYS A 252 -9.84 7.69 7.03
CA LYS A 252 -10.46 8.64 7.98
C LYS A 252 -11.10 7.94 9.15
N GLY A 253 -11.09 8.60 10.30
CA GLY A 253 -11.92 8.24 11.44
C GLY A 253 -13.40 8.53 11.22
N GLY A 254 -14.25 7.84 11.95
CA GLY A 254 -15.71 7.95 11.86
C GLY A 254 -16.25 9.35 12.18
N ARG A 255 -17.36 9.69 11.54
CA ARG A 255 -17.99 11.01 11.69
C ARG A 255 -18.48 11.32 13.10
N ASN A 256 -18.74 10.32 13.93
CA ASN A 256 -19.28 10.50 15.31
C ASN A 256 -18.18 10.33 16.36
N PHE A 257 -17.29 9.35 16.19
CA PHE A 257 -16.10 9.12 17.02
C PHE A 257 -15.11 8.17 16.32
N GLY A 258 -13.88 8.15 16.81
CA GLY A 258 -12.76 7.35 16.31
C GLY A 258 -11.60 8.22 15.88
N ASN A 259 -10.42 7.66 15.79
CA ASN A 259 -9.21 8.31 15.31
C ASN A 259 -9.04 8.10 13.80
N GLY A 260 -8.23 8.92 13.17
CA GLY A 260 -7.73 8.63 11.83
C GLY A 260 -6.90 7.35 11.80
N GLY A 261 -6.85 6.69 10.66
CA GLY A 261 -6.07 5.48 10.44
C GLY A 261 -4.63 5.76 10.04
N ARG A 262 -3.95 4.75 9.51
CA ARG A 262 -2.57 4.88 9.08
C ARG A 262 -2.40 4.57 7.60
N ILE A 263 -1.54 5.34 6.95
CA ILE A 263 -1.23 5.23 5.53
C ILE A 263 0.29 5.17 5.39
N GLU A 264 0.79 4.25 4.58
CA GLU A 264 2.21 4.12 4.29
C GLU A 264 2.45 4.14 2.78
N THR A 265 3.48 4.89 2.36
CA THR A 265 4.00 4.87 1.00
C THR A 265 5.52 4.70 1.08
N SER A 266 6.01 3.55 0.66
CA SER A 266 7.40 3.14 0.90
C SER A 266 8.01 2.47 -0.33
N GLY A 267 9.31 2.60 -0.46
CA GLY A 267 10.09 1.99 -1.51
C GLY A 267 11.50 2.58 -1.57
N SER A 268 12.51 1.80 -1.96
CA SER A 268 13.89 2.28 -2.03
C SER A 268 13.98 3.57 -2.86
N ARG A 269 13.20 3.66 -3.93
CA ARG A 269 12.93 4.89 -4.68
C ARG A 269 11.44 5.17 -4.63
N LEU A 270 11.08 6.36 -4.20
CA LEU A 270 9.71 6.78 -4.01
C LEU A 270 9.44 8.03 -4.87
N ASN A 271 8.36 8.00 -5.64
CA ASN A 271 7.88 9.13 -6.40
C ASN A 271 6.43 9.42 -6.02
N ILE A 272 6.25 10.49 -5.30
CA ILE A 272 4.96 10.97 -4.84
C ILE A 272 4.79 12.38 -5.41
N LYS A 273 3.76 12.56 -6.23
CA LYS A 273 3.46 13.88 -6.82
C LYS A 273 1.96 14.01 -7.01
N ASN A 274 1.41 15.17 -6.61
CA ASN A 274 -0.03 15.47 -6.68
C ASN A 274 -0.89 14.39 -5.96
N ILE A 275 -0.32 13.73 -4.96
CA ILE A 275 -1.04 12.76 -4.14
C ILE A 275 -2.02 13.49 -3.21
N PHE A 276 -3.16 12.90 -2.97
CA PHE A 276 -4.08 13.36 -1.93
C PHE A 276 -4.16 12.30 -0.82
N VAL A 277 -3.74 12.66 0.39
CA VAL A 277 -3.78 11.79 1.57
C VAL A 277 -4.67 12.40 2.64
N ASP A 278 -5.60 11.62 3.18
CA ASP A 278 -6.54 12.04 4.21
C ASP A 278 -6.74 10.95 5.28
N SER A 279 -6.10 11.12 6.44
CA SER A 279 -6.33 10.34 7.64
C SER A 279 -6.97 11.17 8.77
N SER A 280 -7.78 12.16 8.41
CA SER A 280 -8.44 13.05 9.35
C SER A 280 -9.47 12.34 10.24
N SER A 281 -9.74 12.91 11.40
CA SER A 281 -10.85 12.53 12.26
C SER A 281 -11.55 13.79 12.78
N PRO A 282 -12.89 13.88 12.69
CA PRO A 282 -13.64 15.02 13.21
C PRO A 282 -13.66 15.12 14.75
N PHE A 283 -13.56 14.00 15.46
CA PHE A 283 -13.73 13.92 16.92
C PHE A 283 -12.60 13.16 17.65
N GLY A 284 -11.68 12.55 16.90
CA GLY A 284 -10.49 11.89 17.42
C GLY A 284 -9.21 12.61 17.04
N THR A 285 -8.10 11.95 17.26
CA THR A 285 -6.79 12.39 16.72
C THR A 285 -6.72 12.10 15.22
N HIS A 286 -6.12 12.99 14.46
CA HIS A 286 -5.78 12.68 13.07
C HIS A 286 -4.82 11.48 13.05
N GLY A 287 -4.91 10.68 11.99
CA GLY A 287 -4.03 9.54 11.77
C GLY A 287 -2.66 9.95 11.24
N GLU A 288 -1.95 8.98 10.71
CA GLU A 288 -0.57 9.15 10.25
C GLU A 288 -0.41 8.80 8.77
N TRP A 289 0.45 9.53 8.08
CA TRP A 289 1.03 9.16 6.80
C TRP A 289 2.54 8.98 6.95
N LEU A 290 3.01 7.74 6.80
CA LEU A 290 4.41 7.36 6.79
C LEU A 290 4.94 7.37 5.34
N ILE A 291 6.07 8.02 5.14
CA ILE A 291 6.80 8.12 3.87
C ILE A 291 8.20 7.56 4.13
N ASP A 292 8.55 6.42 3.52
CA ASP A 292 9.78 5.71 3.84
C ASP A 292 10.57 5.30 2.59
N PRO A 293 11.42 6.19 2.04
CA PRO A 293 12.45 5.89 1.04
C PRO A 293 13.83 5.75 1.66
N TYR A 294 14.85 5.37 0.88
CA TYR A 294 16.26 5.40 1.35
C TYR A 294 16.76 6.80 1.66
N ASN A 295 16.67 7.71 0.71
CA ASN A 295 16.99 9.13 0.89
C ASN A 295 15.84 9.95 0.32
N ILE A 296 15.57 11.10 0.91
CA ILE A 296 14.55 11.99 0.39
C ILE A 296 14.97 13.46 0.41
N THR A 297 14.61 14.17 -0.64
CA THR A 297 14.73 15.61 -0.70
C THR A 297 13.34 16.24 -0.84
N ILE A 298 13.00 17.12 0.08
CA ILE A 298 11.78 17.93 0.03
C ILE A 298 12.09 19.15 -0.81
N THR A 299 11.44 19.26 -1.98
CA THR A 299 11.70 20.29 -3.00
C THR A 299 10.45 21.10 -3.33
N SER A 300 10.62 22.21 -4.07
CA SER A 300 9.47 23.00 -4.55
C SER A 300 8.88 22.53 -5.88
N SER A 301 9.45 21.51 -6.50
CA SER A 301 9.04 21.07 -7.83
C SER A 301 8.80 19.57 -7.96
N GLY A 302 9.17 18.77 -6.96
CA GLY A 302 9.02 17.31 -6.91
C GLY A 302 9.19 16.69 -8.30
N ASN A 303 10.41 16.55 -8.80
CA ASN A 303 10.62 15.98 -10.13
C ASN A 303 10.70 14.48 -10.06
N ALA A 304 9.83 13.82 -10.84
CA ALA A 304 9.95 12.40 -11.10
C ALA A 304 11.32 12.10 -11.75
N LYS A 305 12.22 11.45 -11.01
CA LYS A 305 13.56 11.09 -11.51
C LYS A 305 13.56 9.70 -12.16
N HIS A 306 12.61 9.46 -13.06
CA HIS A 306 12.56 8.25 -13.86
C HIS A 306 11.96 8.55 -15.24
N ALA A 307 12.34 7.75 -16.22
CA ALA A 307 11.70 7.70 -17.53
C ALA A 307 10.87 6.42 -17.65
N VAL A 308 9.67 6.55 -18.17
CA VAL A 308 8.80 5.41 -18.51
C VAL A 308 8.75 5.28 -20.01
N THR A 309 9.07 4.10 -20.52
CA THR A 309 8.98 3.78 -21.95
C THR A 309 8.24 2.45 -22.15
N GLY A 310 7.55 2.31 -23.30
CA GLY A 310 6.75 1.13 -23.60
C GLY A 310 5.26 1.36 -23.44
N SER A 311 4.48 0.31 -23.62
CA SER A 311 3.02 0.30 -23.45
C SER A 311 2.64 -0.84 -22.50
N SER A 312 1.61 -0.62 -21.65
CA SER A 312 1.12 -1.67 -20.76
C SER A 312 0.74 -2.93 -21.56
N PRO A 313 1.10 -4.15 -21.11
CA PRO A 313 1.77 -4.50 -19.85
C PRO A 313 3.31 -4.40 -19.89
N ASN A 314 3.92 -4.03 -21.01
CA ASN A 314 5.37 -4.02 -21.22
C ASN A 314 5.94 -2.60 -21.04
N LEU A 315 5.83 -2.05 -19.84
CA LEU A 315 6.43 -0.78 -19.48
C LEU A 315 7.88 -0.98 -19.03
N THR A 316 8.80 -0.19 -19.59
CA THR A 316 10.18 -0.15 -19.13
C THR A 316 10.39 1.11 -18.30
N TRP A 317 10.83 0.93 -17.08
CA TRP A 317 11.08 1.98 -16.10
C TRP A 317 12.58 2.18 -15.95
N THR A 318 13.06 3.37 -16.27
CA THR A 318 14.47 3.71 -16.11
C THR A 318 14.57 4.82 -15.05
N ALA A 319 15.23 4.51 -13.93
CA ALA A 319 15.52 5.53 -12.91
C ALA A 319 16.60 6.48 -13.44
N ASN A 320 16.34 7.78 -13.31
CA ASN A 320 17.26 8.84 -13.70
C ASN A 320 18.11 9.37 -12.53
N ALA A 321 17.79 8.98 -11.29
CA ALA A 321 18.53 9.35 -10.08
C ALA A 321 18.29 8.35 -8.94
N ASP A 322 19.22 8.33 -7.99
CA ASP A 322 19.22 7.40 -6.85
C ASP A 322 18.47 7.93 -5.61
N SER A 323 17.99 9.19 -5.59
CA SER A 323 17.31 9.79 -4.44
C SER A 323 15.85 10.07 -4.75
N SER A 324 14.98 9.88 -3.74
CA SER A 324 13.57 10.24 -3.79
C SER A 324 13.37 11.76 -3.67
N GLU A 325 12.34 12.29 -4.29
CA GLU A 325 11.92 13.71 -4.15
C GLU A 325 10.42 13.77 -3.86
N ILE A 326 10.05 14.65 -2.95
CA ILE A 326 8.65 14.99 -2.68
C ILE A 326 8.43 16.50 -2.83
N ASP A 327 7.30 16.89 -3.42
CA ASP A 327 6.90 18.29 -3.48
C ASP A 327 6.46 18.77 -2.08
N VAL A 328 7.02 19.88 -1.65
CA VAL A 328 6.65 20.50 -0.37
C VAL A 328 5.15 20.79 -0.25
N ASN A 329 4.47 21.07 -1.38
CA ASN A 329 3.03 21.32 -1.37
C ASN A 329 2.21 20.06 -1.08
N ASP A 330 2.69 18.88 -1.47
CA ASP A 330 2.03 17.61 -1.12
C ASP A 330 2.10 17.37 0.40
N ILE A 331 3.25 17.68 1.03
CA ILE A 331 3.40 17.64 2.50
C ILE A 331 2.47 18.66 3.16
N ILE A 332 2.47 19.93 2.71
CA ILE A 332 1.63 20.98 3.28
C ILE A 332 0.14 20.61 3.18
N THR A 333 -0.28 20.07 2.05
CA THR A 333 -1.66 19.63 1.84
C THR A 333 -2.03 18.49 2.79
N ALA A 334 -1.19 17.47 2.88
CA ALA A 334 -1.43 16.32 3.73
C ALA A 334 -1.39 16.67 5.24
N LEU A 335 -0.54 17.63 5.65
CA LEU A 335 -0.55 18.14 7.02
C LEU A 335 -1.90 18.74 7.44
N SER A 336 -2.78 19.13 6.52
CA SER A 336 -4.11 19.62 6.87
C SER A 336 -5.02 18.53 7.45
N SER A 337 -4.74 17.26 7.17
CA SER A 337 -5.61 16.11 7.48
C SER A 337 -4.90 14.93 8.13
N SER A 338 -3.57 14.97 8.25
CA SER A 338 -2.76 13.85 8.73
C SER A 338 -1.54 14.35 9.50
N ASN A 339 -1.09 13.59 10.53
CA ASN A 339 0.28 13.66 10.97
C ASN A 339 1.17 13.02 9.90
N ILE A 340 2.37 13.56 9.70
CA ILE A 340 3.30 13.05 8.69
C ILE A 340 4.58 12.60 9.37
N THR A 341 5.01 11.40 9.06
CA THR A 341 6.34 10.88 9.37
C THR A 341 7.07 10.61 8.06
N ILE A 342 8.23 11.23 7.89
CA ILE A 342 9.19 10.91 6.82
C ILE A 342 10.33 10.18 7.49
N SER A 343 10.44 8.90 7.20
CA SER A 343 11.52 8.04 7.70
C SER A 343 12.46 7.67 6.56
N THR A 344 13.70 7.34 6.86
CA THR A 344 14.66 6.80 5.90
C THR A 344 15.43 5.64 6.51
N ASP A 345 15.56 4.54 5.74
CA ASP A 345 16.31 3.37 6.19
C ASP A 345 17.75 3.40 5.65
N GLY A 346 18.71 3.02 6.51
CA GLY A 346 20.13 3.06 6.22
C GLY A 346 20.79 1.72 5.91
N VAL A 347 20.05 0.65 5.75
CA VAL A 347 20.61 -0.69 5.52
C VAL A 347 20.75 -0.97 4.02
N GLY A 348 21.46 -0.12 3.28
CA GLY A 348 21.73 -0.32 1.87
C GLY A 348 23.23 -0.28 1.54
N ASN A 349 23.72 -1.21 0.74
CA ASN A 349 25.08 -1.20 0.18
C ASN A 349 25.23 -0.14 -0.93
N GLY A 350 24.91 1.14 -0.68
CA GLY A 350 24.88 2.17 -1.70
C GLY A 350 25.39 3.55 -1.30
N SER A 351 25.31 4.48 -2.24
CA SER A 351 25.59 5.90 -2.03
C SER A 351 24.45 6.63 -1.30
N GLN A 352 23.38 5.92 -0.93
CA GLN A 352 22.26 6.44 -0.17
C GLN A 352 22.42 5.96 1.27
N ASP A 353 22.58 6.89 2.16
CA ASP A 353 22.97 6.61 3.55
C ASP A 353 21.84 6.96 4.54
N GLY A 354 20.62 7.12 4.07
CA GLY A 354 19.45 7.44 4.90
C GLY A 354 19.36 8.91 5.28
N ASP A 355 19.51 9.82 4.30
CA ASP A 355 19.46 11.26 4.53
C ASP A 355 18.11 11.86 4.20
N ILE A 356 17.69 12.86 4.98
CA ILE A 356 16.55 13.73 4.71
C ILE A 356 17.06 15.16 4.48
N ILE A 357 16.70 15.74 3.32
CA ILE A 357 17.12 17.11 2.96
C ILE A 357 15.88 17.96 2.73
N VAL A 358 15.75 19.08 3.46
CA VAL A 358 14.70 20.09 3.25
C VAL A 358 15.27 21.22 2.43
N SER A 359 14.97 21.27 1.12
CA SER A 359 15.47 22.25 0.17
C SER A 359 14.42 23.29 -0.26
N ALA A 360 13.16 23.15 0.15
CA ALA A 360 12.10 24.10 -0.11
C ALA A 360 11.49 24.63 1.18
N PRO A 361 11.01 25.89 1.20
CA PRO A 361 10.33 26.44 2.38
C PRO A 361 9.05 25.67 2.69
N LEU A 362 8.90 25.21 3.93
CA LEU A 362 7.73 24.47 4.39
C LEU A 362 6.97 25.32 5.40
N THR A 363 5.78 25.82 5.00
CA THR A 363 4.93 26.66 5.86
C THR A 363 3.53 26.06 5.94
N SER A 364 3.07 25.76 7.16
CA SER A 364 1.72 25.20 7.39
C SER A 364 1.08 25.79 8.64
N SER A 365 -0.21 26.14 8.53
CA SER A 365 -1.05 26.54 9.66
C SER A 365 -1.72 25.37 10.37
N SER A 366 -1.50 24.14 9.91
CA SER A 366 -2.01 22.93 10.55
C SER A 366 -1.33 22.67 11.89
N THR A 367 -2.09 22.16 12.84
CA THR A 367 -1.60 21.73 14.15
C THR A 367 -1.13 20.28 14.17
N ASN A 368 -1.19 19.57 13.03
CA ASN A 368 -0.68 18.22 12.89
C ASN A 368 0.86 18.19 12.95
N ARG A 369 1.40 17.06 13.39
CA ARG A 369 2.84 16.84 13.58
C ARG A 369 3.53 16.54 12.26
N LEU A 370 4.76 17.08 12.11
CA LEU A 370 5.75 16.61 11.14
C LEU A 370 6.90 15.94 11.90
N THR A 371 7.19 14.69 11.57
CA THR A 371 8.38 13.96 12.05
C THR A 371 9.32 13.73 10.88
N LEU A 372 10.59 14.09 11.04
CA LEU A 372 11.68 13.73 10.13
C LEU A 372 12.59 12.77 10.93
N ASP A 373 12.64 11.52 10.50
CA ASP A 373 13.39 10.43 11.16
C ASP A 373 14.40 9.87 10.14
N ALA A 374 15.62 10.38 10.19
CA ALA A 374 16.67 9.99 9.26
C ALA A 374 17.57 8.91 9.89
N HIS A 375 17.85 7.86 9.14
CA HIS A 375 18.87 6.89 9.56
C HIS A 375 20.23 7.55 9.79
N ARG A 376 20.59 8.56 8.98
CA ARG A 376 21.87 9.27 9.12
C ARG A 376 21.70 10.76 9.39
N HIS A 377 21.46 11.58 8.37
CA HIS A 377 21.50 13.03 8.50
C HIS A 377 20.20 13.70 8.09
N ILE A 378 19.82 14.73 8.87
CA ILE A 378 18.79 15.68 8.48
C ILE A 378 19.48 17.00 8.14
N THR A 379 19.26 17.51 6.91
CA THR A 379 19.80 18.80 6.48
C THR A 379 18.66 19.77 6.15
N ILE A 380 18.56 20.84 6.93
CA ILE A 380 17.53 21.88 6.74
C ILE A 380 18.15 23.06 6.01
N ASN A 381 17.99 23.12 4.70
CA ASN A 381 18.49 24.21 3.83
C ASN A 381 17.47 25.33 3.59
N SER A 382 16.21 25.12 3.94
CA SER A 382 15.13 26.09 3.76
C SER A 382 14.27 26.19 5.02
N GLN A 383 13.67 27.35 5.22
CA GLN A 383 12.88 27.63 6.42
C GLN A 383 11.71 26.65 6.58
N ILE A 384 11.54 26.15 7.80
CA ILE A 384 10.34 25.43 8.24
C ILE A 384 9.57 26.33 9.20
N ASN A 385 8.28 26.57 8.90
CA ASN A 385 7.38 27.37 9.73
C ASN A 385 6.04 26.64 9.90
N LEU A 386 5.85 25.97 11.03
CA LEU A 386 4.69 25.14 11.33
C LEU A 386 3.93 25.68 12.53
N ALA A 387 2.59 25.69 12.45
CA ALA A 387 1.76 25.87 13.64
C ALA A 387 1.70 24.61 14.52
N GLY A 388 1.92 23.43 13.97
CA GLY A 388 2.02 22.15 14.67
C GLY A 388 3.44 21.85 15.15
N PRO A 389 3.59 20.74 15.94
CA PRO A 389 4.89 20.29 16.43
C PRO A 389 5.74 19.69 15.30
N ILE A 390 7.06 19.79 15.45
CA ILE A 390 8.05 19.11 14.62
C ILE A 390 8.94 18.22 15.48
N SER A 391 9.25 17.01 15.00
CA SER A 391 10.27 16.11 15.57
C SER A 391 11.36 15.89 14.56
N LEU A 392 12.62 15.90 14.99
CA LEU A 392 13.81 15.63 14.18
C LEU A 392 14.64 14.57 14.87
N GLU A 393 14.80 13.42 14.23
CA GLU A 393 15.55 12.28 14.73
C GLU A 393 16.59 11.87 13.67
N GLY A 394 17.85 11.69 14.06
CA GLY A 394 18.94 11.33 13.16
C GLY A 394 20.29 11.41 13.84
N ASP A 395 21.34 10.80 13.25
CA ASP A 395 22.70 10.85 13.77
C ASP A 395 23.22 12.29 13.86
N ASP A 396 22.97 13.08 12.78
CA ASP A 396 23.29 14.52 12.74
C ASP A 396 22.12 15.33 12.21
N VAL A 397 21.84 16.47 12.84
CA VAL A 397 20.89 17.48 12.34
C VAL A 397 21.65 18.75 11.98
N ILE A 398 21.66 19.09 10.68
CA ILE A 398 22.39 20.21 10.11
C ILE A 398 21.39 21.35 9.79
N LEU A 399 21.48 22.44 10.53
CA LEU A 399 20.58 23.60 10.36
C LEU A 399 21.26 24.73 9.60
N ASN A 400 20.90 24.93 8.35
CA ASN A 400 21.31 26.04 7.50
C ASN A 400 20.20 27.11 7.36
N ALA A 401 19.00 26.84 7.89
CA ALA A 401 17.86 27.73 7.89
C ALA A 401 17.04 27.61 9.19
N ASN A 402 16.16 28.58 9.44
CA ASN A 402 15.37 28.65 10.67
C ASN A 402 14.25 27.62 10.68
N ILE A 403 13.99 27.05 11.87
CA ILE A 403 12.80 26.28 12.19
C ILE A 403 11.96 27.09 13.17
N ILE A 404 10.68 27.30 12.83
CA ILE A 404 9.66 27.90 13.69
C ILE A 404 8.58 26.83 13.84
N SER A 405 8.32 26.40 15.08
CA SER A 405 7.26 25.44 15.40
C SER A 405 6.29 26.09 16.36
N GLY A 406 5.00 25.96 16.11
CA GLY A 406 3.96 26.46 17.00
C GLY A 406 3.98 25.74 18.34
N SER A 407 3.80 26.48 19.42
CA SER A 407 3.66 25.92 20.73
C SER A 407 2.26 25.38 20.95
N ASN A 408 2.12 24.12 21.26
CA ASN A 408 1.03 23.72 22.11
C ASN A 408 1.42 24.04 23.55
N PRO A 409 0.61 24.78 24.35
CA PRO A 409 0.97 25.19 25.71
C PRO A 409 1.05 24.06 26.73
N SER A 410 0.84 22.82 26.35
CA SER A 410 1.18 21.66 27.17
C SER A 410 2.64 21.27 26.95
N ASN A 411 3.45 21.58 27.90
CA ASN A 411 4.90 21.41 28.07
C ASN A 411 5.51 20.02 27.78
N THR A 412 4.95 19.21 26.91
CA THR A 412 5.40 17.81 26.69
C THR A 412 5.86 17.52 25.26
N ASP A 413 5.77 18.46 24.34
CA ASP A 413 6.13 18.23 22.94
C ASP A 413 7.20 19.21 22.44
N LEU A 414 8.22 19.48 23.23
CA LEU A 414 9.48 19.96 22.70
C LEU A 414 10.10 18.82 21.92
N SER A 415 10.12 19.00 20.62
CA SER A 415 10.75 18.18 19.63
C SER A 415 12.09 17.66 20.13
N TYR A 416 12.21 16.36 20.22
CA TYR A 416 13.47 15.73 20.50
C TYR A 416 14.39 15.93 19.30
N ILE A 417 15.50 16.63 19.48
CA ILE A 417 16.63 16.55 18.59
C ILE A 417 17.53 15.47 19.18
N ILE A 418 17.48 14.28 18.60
CA ILE A 418 18.37 13.18 18.92
C ILE A 418 19.47 13.22 17.87
N GLY A 419 20.69 13.59 18.28
CA GLY A 419 21.82 13.64 17.37
C GLY A 419 22.75 14.83 17.61
N LYS A 420 23.85 14.91 16.87
CA LYS A 420 24.82 15.99 16.94
C LYS A 420 24.35 17.17 16.08
N LEU A 421 24.13 18.32 16.72
CA LEU A 421 23.84 19.56 15.99
C LEU A 421 25.11 20.11 15.35
N SER A 422 25.08 20.37 14.04
CA SER A 422 26.11 21.08 13.31
C SER A 422 25.51 22.06 12.30
N GLY A 423 26.14 23.20 12.07
CA GLY A 423 25.68 24.19 11.10
C GLY A 423 26.78 25.15 10.66
N SER A 424 26.65 25.70 9.45
CA SER A 424 27.67 26.58 8.85
C SER A 424 27.58 28.06 9.29
N SER A 425 26.60 28.45 10.06
CA SER A 425 26.43 29.82 10.52
C SER A 425 26.73 29.98 12.02
N GLY A 426 28.02 30.03 12.37
CA GLY A 426 28.48 30.67 13.60
C GLY A 426 28.28 29.94 14.93
N PHE A 427 27.98 28.65 14.94
CA PHE A 427 27.87 27.88 16.16
C PHE A 427 29.21 27.22 16.53
N SER A 428 29.72 27.50 17.75
CA SER A 428 30.82 26.75 18.34
C SER A 428 30.28 25.51 19.05
N GLN A 429 31.08 24.43 19.08
CA GLN A 429 30.67 23.13 19.64
C GLN A 429 30.24 23.17 21.13
N ASP A 430 30.46 24.26 21.84
CA ASP A 430 30.20 24.35 23.28
C ASP A 430 28.89 25.11 23.66
N THR A 431 28.19 25.69 22.68
CA THR A 431 26.91 26.39 22.94
C THR A 431 26.01 26.31 21.71
N ALA A 432 25.39 25.17 21.51
CA ALA A 432 24.29 25.07 20.55
C ALA A 432 23.02 25.65 21.18
N PHE A 433 22.67 26.88 20.86
CA PHE A 433 21.34 27.41 21.11
C PHE A 433 20.46 27.06 19.91
N LEU A 434 19.60 26.08 20.05
CA LEU A 434 18.47 25.93 19.17
C LEU A 434 17.48 27.04 19.54
N SER A 435 17.40 28.11 18.74
CA SER A 435 16.29 29.06 18.86
C SER A 435 15.05 28.43 18.23
N VAL A 436 14.38 27.57 18.97
CA VAL A 436 12.99 27.19 18.70
C VAL A 436 12.16 28.33 19.24
N GLN A 437 11.75 29.28 18.39
CA GLN A 437 10.74 30.25 18.75
C GLN A 437 9.38 29.52 18.77
N ALA A 438 9.00 29.04 19.94
CA ALA A 438 7.60 28.73 20.19
C ALA A 438 6.84 30.08 20.18
N SER A 439 5.78 30.19 19.39
CA SER A 439 4.89 31.35 19.42
C SER A 439 4.09 31.32 20.73
N GLY A 440 4.63 31.96 21.78
CA GLY A 440 4.10 32.05 23.11
C GLY A 440 5.21 31.97 24.13
N ASP A 441 5.78 33.11 24.42
CA ASP A 441 6.55 33.52 25.60
C ASP A 441 7.34 32.45 26.38
N SER A 442 8.30 31.79 25.76
CA SER A 442 9.43 31.19 26.49
C SER A 442 10.61 30.95 25.54
N THR A 443 11.62 31.75 25.71
CA THR A 443 12.99 31.55 25.23
C THR A 443 13.61 30.38 26.03
N TYR A 444 14.06 29.33 25.35
CA TYR A 444 14.99 28.35 25.90
C TYR A 444 16.34 28.43 25.23
#